data_382ffc657ab9c4fdbeff303220aaac10
#
_entry.id   382ffc657ab9c4fdbeff303220aaac10
#
_cell.length_a   1.000
_cell.length_b   1.000
_cell.length_c   1.000
_cell.angle_alpha   90.00
_cell.angle_beta   90.00
_cell.angle_gamma   90.00
#
_symmetry.space_group_name_H-M   'P 1'
#
loop_
_entity.id
_entity.type
_entity.pdbx_description
1 polymer ?
#
loop_
_entity_poly.entity_id
_entity_poly.type
_entity_poly.pdbx_seq_one_letter_code
_entity_poly.pdbx_strand_id
1 'polypeptide(L)'
;MAIEREASGRCFESPAAGRWGAITMDKIAVLTSGGDAPGMNAAIRAVVRTAGFYQLDVIGVMRGFHGLIHNEFIELNPRSVADVIHRGGTILKSARSAEFPTPEGQAQSVANLREAGVRGLVIIGGDGSFRGGMRLQSAGISIIGVPATIDNDIPCTDYSIGFDTTVNTVVEAINKIRDTATSHERIYVVEVMGRHSGHIALYAGLAGGAETVLVPEVEADLDELCRRIVSGYKLGKAHSIVVVAEGVGGDFKTGRHLDESSAFQIGDY
;
A
#
# COMPACT_ATOMS: atom_id res chain seq x y z
N MET A 1 45.61 7.11 -26.58
CA MET A 1 44.56 6.09 -26.83
C MET A 1 43.30 6.55 -26.11
N ALA A 2 42.49 7.34 -26.79
CA ALA A 2 41.28 7.95 -26.25
C ALA A 2 40.13 6.93 -26.43
N ILE A 3 39.46 6.62 -25.34
CA ILE A 3 38.24 5.78 -25.34
C ILE A 3 37.07 6.75 -25.53
N GLU A 4 36.54 6.83 -26.73
CA GLU A 4 35.25 7.45 -26.99
C GLU A 4 34.14 6.59 -26.39
N ARG A 5 33.40 7.13 -25.43
CA ARG A 5 32.15 6.55 -24.95
C ARG A 5 31.02 7.02 -25.87
N GLU A 6 30.55 6.15 -26.73
CA GLU A 6 29.28 6.35 -27.43
C GLU A 6 28.15 6.35 -26.38
N ALA A 7 27.58 7.53 -26.16
CA ALA A 7 26.32 7.68 -25.45
C ALA A 7 25.18 7.31 -26.43
N SER A 8 24.76 6.06 -26.46
CA SER A 8 23.54 5.66 -27.17
C SER A 8 22.31 6.16 -26.40
N GLY A 9 21.99 7.43 -26.57
CA GLY A 9 20.71 7.98 -26.19
C GLY A 9 19.61 7.37 -27.06
N ARG A 10 19.00 6.27 -26.62
CA ARG A 10 17.71 5.87 -27.20
C ARG A 10 16.65 6.80 -26.64
N CYS A 11 16.32 7.84 -27.37
CA CYS A 11 15.06 8.52 -27.22
C CYS A 11 13.96 7.48 -27.38
N PHE A 12 13.05 7.40 -26.41
CA PHE A 12 11.81 6.66 -26.59
C PHE A 12 11.05 7.35 -27.73
N GLU A 13 11.17 6.78 -28.94
CA GLU A 13 10.28 7.17 -30.03
C GLU A 13 8.85 6.80 -29.60
N SER A 14 7.97 7.79 -29.61
CA SER A 14 6.53 7.59 -29.51
C SER A 14 6.14 6.48 -30.49
N PRO A 15 5.44 5.41 -30.08
CA PRO A 15 4.98 4.40 -31.01
C PRO A 15 4.13 5.11 -32.06
N ALA A 16 4.60 5.06 -33.32
CA ALA A 16 3.87 5.62 -34.43
C ALA A 16 2.40 5.14 -34.37
N ALA A 17 1.47 6.05 -34.50
CA ALA A 17 0.00 5.88 -34.43
C ALA A 17 -0.54 4.97 -35.55
N GLY A 18 0.03 3.78 -35.75
CA GLY A 18 -0.29 2.91 -36.87
C GLY A 18 -0.26 1.42 -36.60
N ARG A 19 0.04 0.95 -35.39
CA ARG A 19 0.21 -0.51 -35.16
C ARG A 19 -0.80 -1.20 -34.22
N TRP A 20 -1.64 -0.44 -33.57
CA TRP A 20 -2.78 -0.97 -32.83
C TRP A 20 -4.00 -0.50 -33.58
N GLY A 21 -4.75 -1.44 -34.22
CA GLY A 21 -5.97 -1.07 -34.92
C GLY A 21 -6.79 -0.14 -34.03
N ALA A 22 -7.33 0.93 -34.60
CA ALA A 22 -7.92 2.07 -33.91
C ALA A 22 -8.96 1.66 -32.84
N ILE A 23 -8.50 1.29 -31.65
CA ILE A 23 -9.31 1.32 -30.44
C ILE A 23 -9.17 2.76 -29.96
N THR A 24 -10.08 3.62 -30.38
CA THR A 24 -10.22 4.95 -29.81
C THR A 24 -10.67 4.77 -28.35
N MET A 25 -9.70 4.57 -27.45
CA MET A 25 -9.94 4.69 -26.02
C MET A 25 -9.85 6.17 -25.68
N ASP A 26 -10.98 6.85 -25.80
CA ASP A 26 -10.98 8.31 -25.61
C ASP A 26 -10.96 8.68 -24.12
N LYS A 27 -11.38 7.77 -23.23
CA LYS A 27 -11.48 8.02 -21.79
C LYS A 27 -11.17 6.80 -20.92
N ILE A 28 -10.36 7.03 -19.88
CA ILE A 28 -10.08 6.05 -18.82
C ILE A 28 -10.51 6.58 -17.47
N ALA A 29 -10.75 5.67 -16.53
CA ALA A 29 -10.99 6.02 -15.14
C ALA A 29 -9.84 5.53 -14.25
N VAL A 30 -9.64 6.20 -13.11
CA VAL A 30 -8.73 5.77 -12.04
C VAL A 30 -9.45 5.83 -10.71
N LEU A 31 -9.30 4.79 -9.89
CA LEU A 31 -9.77 4.77 -8.52
C LEU A 31 -8.71 4.24 -7.55
N THR A 32 -8.83 4.63 -6.30
CA THR A 32 -8.14 4.02 -5.17
C THR A 32 -9.13 3.25 -4.32
N SER A 33 -8.76 2.07 -3.85
CA SER A 33 -9.64 1.21 -3.06
C SER A 33 -8.86 0.44 -2.00
N GLY A 34 -9.52 0.13 -0.89
CA GLY A 34 -8.91 -0.49 0.27
C GLY A 34 -8.39 0.54 1.27
N GLY A 35 -7.43 0.17 2.10
CA GLY A 35 -6.66 1.10 2.92
C GLY A 35 -5.80 1.99 2.05
N ASP A 36 -5.54 3.21 2.50
CA ASP A 36 -4.59 4.07 1.82
C ASP A 36 -3.14 3.58 2.06
N ALA A 37 -2.27 3.91 1.13
CA ALA A 37 -0.87 3.58 1.22
C ALA A 37 -0.02 4.78 0.73
N PRO A 38 1.13 5.05 1.34
CA PRO A 38 2.05 6.06 0.84
C PRO A 38 2.41 5.81 -0.61
N GLY A 39 2.30 6.83 -1.47
CA GLY A 39 2.56 6.70 -2.91
C GLY A 39 1.33 6.52 -3.79
N MET A 40 0.12 6.32 -3.26
CA MET A 40 -1.11 6.27 -4.06
C MET A 40 -1.31 7.54 -4.87
N ASN A 41 -1.05 8.71 -4.31
CA ASN A 41 -1.14 9.99 -5.02
C ASN A 41 -0.11 10.09 -6.16
N ALA A 42 1.10 9.57 -5.97
CA ALA A 42 2.10 9.49 -7.02
C ALA A 42 1.64 8.58 -8.18
N ALA A 43 0.99 7.45 -7.87
CA ALA A 43 0.42 6.55 -8.85
C ALA A 43 -0.73 7.20 -9.63
N ILE A 44 -1.68 7.88 -8.94
CA ILE A 44 -2.75 8.66 -9.60
C ILE A 44 -2.14 9.69 -10.55
N ARG A 45 -1.14 10.44 -10.07
CA ARG A 45 -0.44 11.45 -10.89
C ARG A 45 0.23 10.83 -12.12
N ALA A 46 0.86 9.67 -11.96
CA ALA A 46 1.49 8.97 -13.08
C ALA A 46 0.44 8.57 -14.14
N VAL A 47 -0.69 8.01 -13.72
CA VAL A 47 -1.81 7.66 -14.62
C VAL A 47 -2.29 8.89 -15.39
N VAL A 48 -2.60 9.99 -14.70
CA VAL A 48 -3.14 11.20 -15.33
C VAL A 48 -2.15 11.83 -16.29
N ARG A 49 -0.87 11.91 -15.92
CA ARG A 49 0.14 12.53 -16.80
C ARG A 49 0.47 11.66 -18.01
N THR A 50 0.54 10.35 -17.84
CA THR A 50 0.75 9.41 -18.94
C THR A 50 -0.45 9.41 -19.89
N ALA A 51 -1.66 9.41 -19.37
CA ALA A 51 -2.88 9.52 -20.18
C ALA A 51 -2.87 10.81 -21.02
N GLY A 52 -2.53 11.95 -20.40
CA GLY A 52 -2.40 13.22 -21.11
C GLY A 52 -1.36 13.20 -22.24
N PHE A 53 -0.25 12.47 -22.06
CA PHE A 53 0.75 12.26 -23.14
C PHE A 53 0.15 11.48 -24.32
N TYR A 54 -0.74 10.52 -24.07
CA TYR A 54 -1.43 9.75 -25.10
C TYR A 54 -2.78 10.37 -25.53
N GLN A 55 -3.07 11.60 -25.12
CA GLN A 55 -4.30 12.33 -25.46
C GLN A 55 -5.58 11.61 -24.99
N LEU A 56 -5.51 10.91 -23.87
CA LEU A 56 -6.67 10.27 -23.23
C LEU A 56 -7.21 11.16 -22.13
N ASP A 57 -8.54 11.29 -22.08
CA ASP A 57 -9.23 11.89 -20.96
C ASP A 57 -9.21 10.97 -19.73
N VAL A 58 -9.09 11.57 -18.54
CA VAL A 58 -9.06 10.82 -17.28
C VAL A 58 -10.16 11.30 -16.35
N ILE A 59 -10.94 10.38 -15.84
CA ILE A 59 -11.80 10.64 -14.69
C ILE A 59 -11.31 9.93 -13.45
N GLY A 60 -11.32 10.64 -12.32
CA GLY A 60 -11.10 10.07 -11.00
C GLY A 60 -12.41 9.63 -10.39
N VAL A 61 -12.45 8.43 -9.86
CA VAL A 61 -13.60 7.92 -9.11
C VAL A 61 -13.35 8.18 -7.64
N MET A 62 -14.18 9.01 -7.03
CA MET A 62 -14.09 9.30 -5.61
C MET A 62 -14.57 8.12 -4.78
N ARG A 63 -13.93 7.88 -3.63
CA ARG A 63 -14.34 6.83 -2.68
C ARG A 63 -14.40 5.41 -3.27
N GLY A 64 -13.55 5.11 -4.27
CA GLY A 64 -13.38 3.78 -4.83
C GLY A 64 -14.66 3.17 -5.40
N PHE A 65 -14.95 1.91 -5.07
CA PHE A 65 -16.12 1.21 -5.59
C PHE A 65 -17.46 1.81 -5.13
N HIS A 66 -17.50 2.48 -3.98
CA HIS A 66 -18.70 3.23 -3.58
C HIS A 66 -19.03 4.31 -4.60
N GLY A 67 -18.03 5.10 -4.97
CA GLY A 67 -18.21 6.16 -5.96
C GLY A 67 -18.54 5.66 -7.37
N LEU A 68 -18.12 4.44 -7.75
CA LEU A 68 -18.54 3.83 -9.00
C LEU A 68 -20.07 3.61 -9.06
N ILE A 69 -20.67 3.15 -7.95
CA ILE A 69 -22.10 2.89 -7.86
C ILE A 69 -22.89 4.21 -7.88
N HIS A 70 -22.37 5.23 -7.17
CA HIS A 70 -23.07 6.49 -6.97
C HIS A 70 -22.68 7.58 -7.97
N ASN A 71 -21.92 7.23 -9.03
CA ASN A 71 -21.50 8.15 -10.09
C ASN A 71 -20.70 9.37 -9.58
N GLU A 72 -19.83 9.15 -8.54
CA GLU A 72 -19.01 10.19 -7.96
C GLU A 72 -17.74 10.40 -8.77
N PHE A 73 -17.86 10.95 -9.96
CA PHE A 73 -16.76 11.15 -10.90
C PHE A 73 -16.28 12.59 -10.89
N ILE A 74 -14.97 12.76 -11.02
CA ILE A 74 -14.32 14.07 -11.20
C ILE A 74 -13.39 14.01 -12.41
N GLU A 75 -13.31 15.09 -13.17
CA GLU A 75 -12.31 15.20 -14.24
C GLU A 75 -10.92 15.42 -13.66
N LEU A 76 -9.97 14.66 -14.18
CA LEU A 76 -8.56 14.79 -13.80
C LEU A 76 -7.72 15.28 -14.97
N ASN A 77 -6.94 16.32 -14.71
CA ASN A 77 -6.01 16.90 -15.67
C ASN A 77 -4.63 17.11 -15.00
N PRO A 78 -3.58 17.45 -15.75
CA PRO A 78 -2.26 17.64 -15.17
C PRO A 78 -2.16 18.65 -14.03
N ARG A 79 -3.09 19.62 -13.95
CA ARG A 79 -3.14 20.63 -12.86
C ARG A 79 -3.79 20.06 -11.62
N SER A 80 -4.84 19.23 -11.75
CA SER A 80 -5.52 18.60 -10.60
C SER A 80 -4.63 17.63 -9.83
N VAL A 81 -3.56 17.15 -10.45
CA VAL A 81 -2.54 16.28 -9.83
C VAL A 81 -1.20 16.98 -9.62
N ALA A 82 -1.17 18.33 -9.66
CA ALA A 82 -0.01 19.10 -9.26
C ALA A 82 0.21 18.98 -7.74
N ASP A 83 1.47 18.97 -7.32
CA ASP A 83 1.89 19.00 -5.92
C ASP A 83 1.29 17.91 -5.01
N VAL A 84 0.87 16.76 -5.60
CA VAL A 84 0.34 15.63 -4.84
C VAL A 84 1.34 14.49 -4.62
N ILE A 85 2.46 14.49 -5.35
CA ILE A 85 3.42 13.37 -5.37
C ILE A 85 4.02 13.06 -3.98
N HIS A 86 4.21 14.07 -3.16
CA HIS A 86 4.78 13.97 -1.81
C HIS A 86 3.72 13.87 -0.71
N ARG A 87 2.43 13.88 -1.06
CA ARG A 87 1.33 13.83 -0.09
C ARG A 87 0.94 12.39 0.18
N GLY A 88 0.86 12.02 1.47
CA GLY A 88 0.28 10.76 1.91
C GLY A 88 -1.22 10.66 1.64
N GLY A 89 -1.80 9.50 1.95
CA GLY A 89 -3.19 9.22 1.68
C GLY A 89 -3.53 9.15 0.20
N THR A 90 -4.78 9.42 -0.15
CA THR A 90 -5.27 9.46 -1.54
C THR A 90 -6.19 10.64 -1.78
N ILE A 91 -5.93 11.41 -2.84
CA ILE A 91 -6.79 12.55 -3.23
C ILE A 91 -8.17 12.10 -3.71
N LEU A 92 -8.30 10.85 -4.19
CA LEU A 92 -9.56 10.25 -4.62
C LEU A 92 -10.36 9.67 -3.45
N LYS A 93 -9.78 9.64 -2.27
CA LYS A 93 -10.36 9.02 -1.08
C LYS A 93 -10.60 7.51 -1.28
N SER A 94 -10.94 6.83 -0.21
CA SER A 94 -11.31 5.42 -0.19
C SER A 94 -12.49 5.21 0.73
N ALA A 95 -13.40 4.30 0.38
CA ALA A 95 -14.49 3.89 1.25
C ALA A 95 -14.79 2.39 1.04
N ARG A 96 -15.23 1.75 2.10
CA ARG A 96 -15.81 0.40 1.99
C ARG A 96 -17.18 0.52 1.36
N SER A 97 -17.52 -0.40 0.45
CA SER A 97 -18.85 -0.49 -0.13
C SER A 97 -19.47 -1.85 0.19
N ALA A 98 -20.56 -1.85 0.91
CA ALA A 98 -21.36 -3.06 1.15
C ALA A 98 -22.19 -3.46 -0.08
N GLU A 99 -22.46 -2.51 -0.97
CA GLU A 99 -23.31 -2.69 -2.16
C GLU A 99 -22.53 -3.30 -3.33
N PHE A 100 -21.24 -2.95 -3.49
CA PHE A 100 -20.44 -3.40 -4.65
C PHE A 100 -20.31 -4.93 -4.77
N PRO A 101 -20.22 -5.73 -3.68
CA PRO A 101 -20.20 -7.19 -3.80
C PRO A 101 -21.48 -7.78 -4.41
N THR A 102 -22.60 -7.05 -4.44
CA THR A 102 -23.86 -7.53 -5.00
C THR A 102 -23.88 -7.46 -6.55
N PRO A 103 -24.64 -8.34 -7.22
CA PRO A 103 -24.78 -8.26 -8.67
C PRO A 103 -25.33 -6.90 -9.16
N GLU A 104 -26.27 -6.31 -8.41
CA GLU A 104 -26.87 -5.02 -8.69
C GLU A 104 -25.85 -3.88 -8.64
N GLY A 105 -25.03 -3.85 -7.58
CA GLY A 105 -23.98 -2.84 -7.43
C GLY A 105 -22.91 -2.93 -8.53
N GLN A 106 -22.56 -4.15 -8.95
CA GLN A 106 -21.64 -4.37 -10.08
C GLN A 106 -22.26 -3.92 -11.41
N ALA A 107 -23.52 -4.28 -11.66
CA ALA A 107 -24.23 -3.87 -12.87
C ALA A 107 -24.37 -2.35 -12.95
N GLN A 108 -24.70 -1.68 -11.82
CA GLN A 108 -24.76 -0.22 -11.75
C GLN A 108 -23.39 0.42 -12.01
N SER A 109 -22.32 -0.12 -11.43
CA SER A 109 -20.95 0.35 -11.66
C SER A 109 -20.56 0.30 -13.13
N VAL A 110 -20.89 -0.81 -13.81
CA VAL A 110 -20.62 -0.99 -15.24
C VAL A 110 -21.47 -0.02 -16.09
N ALA A 111 -22.74 0.18 -15.73
CA ALA A 111 -23.61 1.12 -16.42
C ALA A 111 -23.07 2.55 -16.33
N ASN A 112 -22.68 2.99 -15.14
CA ASN A 112 -22.10 4.33 -14.89
C ASN A 112 -20.80 4.54 -15.67
N LEU A 113 -19.89 3.54 -15.70
CA LEU A 113 -18.65 3.62 -16.49
C LEU A 113 -18.93 3.74 -17.99
N ARG A 114 -19.90 2.97 -18.50
CA ARG A 114 -20.30 3.02 -19.92
C ARG A 114 -20.96 4.34 -20.29
N GLU A 115 -21.84 4.86 -19.44
CA GLU A 115 -22.48 6.16 -19.61
C GLU A 115 -21.47 7.30 -19.64
N ALA A 116 -20.45 7.22 -18.77
CA ALA A 116 -19.32 8.17 -18.76
C ALA A 116 -18.36 8.02 -19.95
N GLY A 117 -18.57 7.02 -20.83
CA GLY A 117 -17.70 6.74 -21.97
C GLY A 117 -16.38 6.08 -21.61
N VAL A 118 -16.25 5.53 -20.39
CA VAL A 118 -15.03 4.87 -19.90
C VAL A 118 -14.93 3.46 -20.46
N ARG A 119 -13.78 3.14 -21.05
CA ARG A 119 -13.46 1.81 -21.56
C ARG A 119 -12.43 1.06 -20.73
N GLY A 120 -11.60 1.78 -19.99
CA GLY A 120 -10.56 1.22 -19.16
C GLY A 120 -10.56 1.83 -17.77
N LEU A 121 -10.33 1.00 -16.75
CA LEU A 121 -10.29 1.41 -15.36
C LEU A 121 -8.96 0.97 -14.75
N VAL A 122 -8.22 1.93 -14.19
CA VAL A 122 -7.03 1.68 -13.39
C VAL A 122 -7.43 1.62 -11.92
N ILE A 123 -7.15 0.51 -11.27
CA ILE A 123 -7.44 0.27 -9.85
C ILE A 123 -6.13 0.28 -9.08
N ILE A 124 -5.96 1.24 -8.19
CA ILE A 124 -4.81 1.35 -7.29
C ILE A 124 -5.24 0.84 -5.92
N GLY A 125 -4.68 -0.27 -5.47
CA GLY A 125 -5.08 -0.88 -4.20
C GLY A 125 -4.52 -2.27 -3.96
N GLY A 126 -5.10 -2.99 -3.00
CA GLY A 126 -4.70 -4.34 -2.60
C GLY A 126 -5.50 -5.46 -3.27
N ASP A 127 -5.31 -6.68 -2.78
CA ASP A 127 -5.93 -7.91 -3.29
C ASP A 127 -7.47 -7.81 -3.39
N GLY A 128 -8.14 -7.32 -2.35
CA GLY A 128 -9.61 -7.15 -2.37
C GLY A 128 -10.08 -6.22 -3.49
N SER A 129 -9.30 -5.19 -3.80
CA SER A 129 -9.59 -4.24 -4.88
C SER A 129 -9.46 -4.92 -6.25
N PHE A 130 -8.45 -5.78 -6.42
CA PHE A 130 -8.25 -6.52 -7.67
C PHE A 130 -9.34 -7.57 -7.89
N ARG A 131 -9.80 -8.25 -6.84
CA ARG A 131 -10.97 -9.15 -6.93
C ARG A 131 -12.22 -8.40 -7.38
N GLY A 132 -12.42 -7.17 -6.89
CA GLY A 132 -13.47 -6.29 -7.38
C GLY A 132 -13.31 -5.95 -8.87
N GLY A 133 -12.08 -5.61 -9.28
CA GLY A 133 -11.73 -5.33 -10.68
C GLY A 133 -12.02 -6.51 -11.62
N MET A 134 -11.68 -7.73 -11.22
CA MET A 134 -11.94 -8.94 -12.02
C MET A 134 -13.43 -9.13 -12.33
N ARG A 135 -14.33 -8.76 -11.41
CA ARG A 135 -15.78 -8.80 -11.66
C ARG A 135 -16.22 -7.81 -12.73
N LEU A 136 -15.66 -6.59 -12.70
CA LEU A 136 -15.92 -5.58 -13.74
C LEU A 136 -15.31 -6.00 -15.09
N GLN A 137 -14.15 -6.66 -15.07
CA GLN A 137 -13.53 -7.19 -16.28
C GLN A 137 -14.39 -8.25 -16.94
N SER A 138 -15.01 -9.14 -16.16
CA SER A 138 -15.95 -10.14 -16.67
C SER A 138 -17.18 -9.50 -17.31
N ALA A 139 -17.53 -8.27 -16.95
CA ALA A 139 -18.60 -7.47 -17.55
C ALA A 139 -18.14 -6.61 -18.74
N GLY A 140 -16.89 -6.76 -19.20
CA GLY A 140 -16.36 -6.14 -20.41
C GLY A 140 -15.68 -4.79 -20.23
N ILE A 141 -15.32 -4.40 -19.00
CA ILE A 141 -14.48 -3.23 -18.74
C ILE A 141 -12.99 -3.68 -18.69
N SER A 142 -12.13 -3.03 -19.45
CA SER A 142 -10.68 -3.30 -19.39
C SER A 142 -10.12 -2.83 -18.04
N ILE A 143 -9.45 -3.71 -17.30
CA ILE A 143 -8.92 -3.42 -15.96
C ILE A 143 -7.41 -3.51 -15.94
N ILE A 144 -6.77 -2.54 -15.29
CA ILE A 144 -5.36 -2.59 -14.90
C ILE A 144 -5.28 -2.39 -13.39
N GLY A 145 -4.64 -3.33 -12.68
CA GLY A 145 -4.35 -3.23 -11.26
C GLY A 145 -2.96 -2.66 -11.01
N VAL A 146 -2.86 -1.70 -10.09
CA VAL A 146 -1.60 -1.15 -9.58
C VAL A 146 -1.49 -1.54 -8.12
N PRO A 147 -0.55 -2.43 -7.72
CA PRO A 147 -0.41 -2.90 -6.36
C PRO A 147 -0.02 -1.76 -5.41
N ALA A 148 -0.89 -1.44 -4.47
CA ALA A 148 -0.67 -0.41 -3.46
C ALA A 148 -1.31 -0.83 -2.13
N THR A 149 -0.46 -1.25 -1.21
CA THR A 149 -0.78 -1.65 0.16
C THR A 149 0.51 -1.66 0.98
N ILE A 150 0.40 -1.37 2.26
CA ILE A 150 1.54 -1.46 3.18
C ILE A 150 1.87 -2.91 3.57
N ASP A 151 0.92 -3.83 3.45
CA ASP A 151 1.03 -5.21 3.95
C ASP A 151 1.98 -6.07 3.11
N ASN A 152 2.23 -5.68 1.86
CA ASN A 152 3.04 -6.40 0.86
C ASN A 152 2.63 -7.87 0.67
N ASP A 153 1.32 -8.13 0.70
CA ASP A 153 0.70 -9.46 0.70
C ASP A 153 0.05 -9.84 -0.64
N ILE A 154 0.34 -9.06 -1.70
CA ILE A 154 -0.24 -9.31 -3.04
C ILE A 154 0.58 -10.37 -3.77
N PRO A 155 -0.02 -11.51 -4.17
CA PRO A 155 0.67 -12.55 -4.91
C PRO A 155 1.31 -12.04 -6.21
N CYS A 156 2.46 -12.58 -6.57
CA CYS A 156 3.21 -12.22 -7.78
C CYS A 156 3.66 -10.75 -7.82
N THR A 157 3.78 -10.11 -6.66
CA THR A 157 4.28 -8.75 -6.51
C THR A 157 5.45 -8.77 -5.54
N ASP A 158 6.61 -8.28 -5.95
CA ASP A 158 7.80 -8.23 -5.08
C ASP A 158 7.65 -7.12 -4.03
N TYR A 159 7.28 -5.93 -4.49
CA TYR A 159 7.05 -4.76 -3.64
C TYR A 159 5.78 -4.03 -4.07
N SER A 160 4.83 -3.86 -3.15
CA SER A 160 3.67 -3.00 -3.34
C SER A 160 4.00 -1.54 -3.05
N ILE A 161 3.32 -0.62 -3.74
CA ILE A 161 3.43 0.81 -3.45
C ILE A 161 2.98 1.06 -2.01
N GLY A 162 3.85 1.69 -1.22
CA GLY A 162 3.61 2.02 0.18
C GLY A 162 4.38 1.18 1.18
N PHE A 163 4.74 -0.06 0.86
CA PHE A 163 5.43 -0.96 1.78
C PHE A 163 6.79 -0.41 2.24
N ASP A 164 7.66 -0.04 1.31
CA ASP A 164 9.01 0.45 1.63
C ASP A 164 8.97 1.75 2.46
N THR A 165 8.07 2.67 2.13
CA THR A 165 7.87 3.89 2.92
C THR A 165 7.42 3.57 4.34
N THR A 166 6.51 2.60 4.51
CA THR A 166 6.04 2.16 5.83
C THR A 166 7.17 1.53 6.64
N VAL A 167 7.98 0.66 6.03
CA VAL A 167 9.16 0.08 6.68
C VAL A 167 10.10 1.19 7.19
N ASN A 168 10.40 2.20 6.36
CA ASN A 168 11.25 3.32 6.75
C ASN A 168 10.66 4.13 7.91
N THR A 169 9.34 4.36 7.91
CA THR A 169 8.63 5.04 9.01
C THR A 169 8.76 4.28 10.32
N VAL A 170 8.59 2.96 10.27
CA VAL A 170 8.75 2.10 11.46
C VAL A 170 10.19 2.10 11.95
N VAL A 171 11.17 2.01 11.05
CA VAL A 171 12.60 2.08 11.42
C VAL A 171 12.93 3.41 12.10
N GLU A 172 12.43 4.52 11.58
CA GLU A 172 12.60 5.84 12.22
C GLU A 172 12.01 5.86 13.64
N ALA A 173 10.81 5.29 13.82
CA ALA A 173 10.17 5.20 15.12
C ALA A 173 10.96 4.30 16.08
N ILE A 174 11.44 3.14 15.63
CA ILE A 174 12.28 2.23 16.43
C ILE A 174 13.55 2.96 16.91
N ASN A 175 14.19 3.76 16.05
CA ASN A 175 15.38 4.52 16.42
C ASN A 175 15.08 5.53 17.54
N LYS A 176 13.96 6.25 17.46
CA LYS A 176 13.52 7.18 18.53
C LYS A 176 13.21 6.44 19.85
N ILE A 177 12.57 5.27 19.76
CA ILE A 177 12.28 4.41 20.91
C ILE A 177 13.59 3.90 21.55
N ARG A 178 14.57 3.55 20.72
CA ARG A 178 15.88 3.05 21.19
C ARG A 178 16.60 4.04 22.10
N ASP A 179 16.56 5.33 21.78
CA ASP A 179 17.20 6.38 22.60
C ASP A 179 16.64 6.38 24.03
N THR A 180 15.32 6.31 24.16
CA THR A 180 14.66 6.26 25.47
C THR A 180 14.79 4.88 26.12
N ALA A 181 14.77 3.79 25.35
CA ALA A 181 14.94 2.43 25.85
C ALA A 181 16.31 2.26 26.53
N THR A 182 17.35 2.79 25.92
CA THR A 182 18.71 2.80 26.48
C THR A 182 18.78 3.63 27.74
N SER A 183 18.14 4.81 27.76
CA SER A 183 18.21 5.73 28.91
C SER A 183 17.47 5.21 30.14
N HIS A 184 16.42 4.41 29.94
CA HIS A 184 15.56 3.92 31.02
C HIS A 184 15.72 2.42 31.32
N GLU A 185 16.63 1.73 30.62
CA GLU A 185 16.89 0.30 30.80
C GLU A 185 15.61 -0.55 30.71
N ARG A 186 14.78 -0.29 29.66
CA ARG A 186 13.46 -0.90 29.51
C ARG A 186 13.40 -1.85 28.33
N ILE A 187 12.42 -2.77 28.39
CA ILE A 187 11.98 -3.55 27.26
C ILE A 187 10.82 -2.79 26.59
N TYR A 188 10.93 -2.58 25.29
CA TYR A 188 9.86 -2.02 24.47
C TYR A 188 9.33 -3.07 23.53
N VAL A 189 7.99 -3.21 23.49
CA VAL A 189 7.28 -4.02 22.51
C VAL A 189 6.61 -3.04 21.54
N VAL A 190 6.97 -3.14 20.27
CA VAL A 190 6.48 -2.28 19.20
C VAL A 190 5.59 -3.12 18.31
N GLU A 191 4.28 -2.90 18.39
CA GLU A 191 3.32 -3.52 17.49
C GLU A 191 3.28 -2.73 16.18
N VAL A 192 3.28 -3.46 15.05
CA VAL A 192 3.20 -2.86 13.72
C VAL A 192 2.06 -3.48 12.94
N MET A 193 1.47 -2.70 12.03
CA MET A 193 0.45 -3.15 11.11
C MET A 193 0.97 -4.22 10.15
N GLY A 194 0.11 -4.76 9.29
CA GLY A 194 0.42 -5.78 8.29
C GLY A 194 -0.66 -6.86 8.20
N ARG A 195 -1.72 -6.77 9.00
CA ARG A 195 -2.84 -7.74 9.08
C ARG A 195 -2.33 -9.16 9.33
N HIS A 196 -2.39 -10.02 8.29
CA HIS A 196 -1.95 -11.42 8.35
C HIS A 196 -0.52 -11.60 7.82
N SER A 197 0.16 -10.51 7.44
CA SER A 197 1.52 -10.50 6.92
C SER A 197 2.50 -9.95 7.95
N GLY A 198 3.60 -10.65 8.17
CA GLY A 198 4.71 -10.22 9.01
C GLY A 198 5.77 -9.38 8.31
N HIS A 199 5.57 -9.00 7.04
CA HIS A 199 6.61 -8.34 6.25
C HIS A 199 7.08 -7.02 6.88
N ILE A 200 6.16 -6.15 7.33
CA ILE A 200 6.54 -4.87 7.96
C ILE A 200 7.37 -5.14 9.21
N ALA A 201 6.90 -6.03 10.10
CA ALA A 201 7.61 -6.38 11.32
C ALA A 201 9.00 -6.93 11.04
N LEU A 202 9.11 -7.85 10.06
CA LEU A 202 10.35 -8.50 9.70
C LEU A 202 11.38 -7.50 9.13
N TYR A 203 11.00 -6.75 8.11
CA TYR A 203 11.91 -5.80 7.45
C TYR A 203 12.30 -4.64 8.38
N ALA A 204 11.32 -4.06 9.06
CA ALA A 204 11.60 -2.96 9.99
C ALA A 204 12.34 -3.41 11.24
N GLY A 205 12.02 -4.58 11.78
CA GLY A 205 12.70 -5.15 12.92
C GLY A 205 14.18 -5.46 12.64
N LEU A 206 14.46 -6.07 11.48
CA LEU A 206 15.83 -6.33 11.04
C LEU A 206 16.61 -5.03 10.78
N ALA A 207 16.05 -4.12 9.99
CA ALA A 207 16.69 -2.85 9.65
C ALA A 207 16.85 -1.93 10.87
N GLY A 208 15.86 -1.93 11.77
CA GLY A 208 15.91 -1.19 13.04
C GLY A 208 16.74 -1.87 14.14
N GLY A 209 17.26 -3.08 13.92
CA GLY A 209 18.09 -3.80 14.89
C GLY A 209 17.31 -4.21 16.14
N ALA A 210 16.07 -4.67 15.99
CA ALA A 210 15.30 -5.26 17.09
C ALA A 210 15.93 -6.58 17.55
N GLU A 211 15.88 -6.86 18.83
CA GLU A 211 16.39 -8.11 19.40
C GLU A 211 15.53 -9.32 19.04
N THR A 212 14.24 -9.10 18.84
CA THR A 212 13.30 -10.15 18.44
C THR A 212 12.23 -9.55 17.55
N VAL A 213 11.83 -10.34 16.55
CA VAL A 213 10.71 -10.03 15.65
C VAL A 213 9.74 -11.19 15.72
N LEU A 214 8.46 -10.89 15.96
CA LEU A 214 7.38 -11.86 15.97
C LEU A 214 6.47 -11.61 14.76
N VAL A 215 6.24 -12.67 13.98
CA VAL A 215 5.47 -12.63 12.73
C VAL A 215 4.39 -13.70 12.75
N PRO A 216 3.22 -13.48 12.11
CA PRO A 216 2.11 -14.44 12.15
C PRO A 216 2.41 -15.75 11.40
N GLU A 217 3.40 -15.75 10.49
CA GLU A 217 3.81 -16.91 9.71
C GLU A 217 4.58 -17.96 10.53
N VAL A 218 5.03 -17.60 11.72
CA VAL A 218 5.80 -18.47 12.62
C VAL A 218 5.17 -18.46 13.99
N GLU A 219 4.94 -19.65 14.56
CA GLU A 219 4.42 -19.77 15.92
C GLU A 219 5.37 -19.13 16.93
N ALA A 220 4.84 -18.24 17.76
CA ALA A 220 5.62 -17.52 18.75
C ALA A 220 5.80 -18.32 20.04
N ASP A 221 7.06 -18.62 20.42
CA ASP A 221 7.42 -19.20 21.70
C ASP A 221 7.77 -18.09 22.70
N LEU A 222 6.82 -17.79 23.60
CA LEU A 222 6.99 -16.77 24.63
C LEU A 222 8.06 -17.13 25.67
N ASP A 223 8.20 -18.39 26.00
CA ASP A 223 9.19 -18.84 26.96
C ASP A 223 10.61 -18.67 26.38
N GLU A 224 10.78 -18.94 25.10
CA GLU A 224 12.03 -18.67 24.39
C GLU A 224 12.32 -17.17 24.28
N LEU A 225 11.31 -16.36 23.97
CA LEU A 225 11.45 -14.90 23.99
C LEU A 225 11.92 -14.40 25.36
N CYS A 226 11.27 -14.82 26.42
CA CYS A 226 11.65 -14.45 27.78
C CYS A 226 13.07 -14.92 28.13
N ARG A 227 13.44 -16.13 27.76
CA ARG A 227 14.81 -16.66 27.96
C ARG A 227 15.86 -15.82 27.25
N ARG A 228 15.62 -15.41 26.01
CA ARG A 228 16.52 -14.55 25.22
C ARG A 228 16.72 -13.18 25.86
N ILE A 229 15.63 -12.54 26.29
CA ILE A 229 15.66 -11.25 26.97
C ILE A 229 16.46 -11.35 28.26
N VAL A 230 16.15 -12.32 29.12
CA VAL A 230 16.86 -12.54 30.40
C VAL A 230 18.36 -12.85 30.17
N SER A 231 18.70 -13.65 29.17
CA SER A 231 20.06 -13.94 28.78
C SER A 231 20.81 -12.68 28.32
N GLY A 232 20.13 -11.80 27.54
CA GLY A 232 20.66 -10.51 27.15
C GLY A 232 21.03 -9.63 28.34
N TYR A 233 20.15 -9.52 29.32
CA TYR A 233 20.44 -8.79 30.57
C TYR A 233 21.66 -9.36 31.35
N LYS A 234 21.74 -10.68 31.43
CA LYS A 234 22.92 -11.35 32.10
C LYS A 234 24.25 -11.05 31.37
N LEU A 235 24.19 -10.75 30.07
CA LEU A 235 25.35 -10.37 29.25
C LEU A 235 25.61 -8.85 29.25
N GLY A 236 24.88 -8.06 30.05
CA GLY A 236 25.07 -6.63 30.19
C GLY A 236 24.25 -5.77 29.23
N LYS A 237 23.27 -6.33 28.52
CA LYS A 237 22.30 -5.50 27.76
C LYS A 237 21.42 -4.74 28.74
N ALA A 238 21.31 -3.43 28.53
CA ALA A 238 20.49 -2.57 29.37
C ALA A 238 19.03 -2.45 28.86
N HIS A 239 18.74 -2.75 27.60
CA HIS A 239 17.42 -2.64 27.01
C HIS A 239 17.15 -3.73 25.95
N SER A 240 15.90 -3.89 25.57
CA SER A 240 15.51 -4.76 24.45
C SER A 240 14.32 -4.16 23.70
N ILE A 241 14.34 -4.30 22.37
CA ILE A 241 13.23 -3.93 21.49
C ILE A 241 12.69 -5.20 20.84
N VAL A 242 11.41 -5.43 21.00
CA VAL A 242 10.66 -6.54 20.39
C VAL A 242 9.68 -5.94 19.39
N VAL A 243 9.78 -6.32 18.13
CA VAL A 243 8.80 -5.89 17.11
C VAL A 243 7.80 -7.02 16.89
N VAL A 244 6.50 -6.70 16.91
CA VAL A 244 5.41 -7.66 16.81
C VAL A 244 4.47 -7.24 15.68
N ALA A 245 4.21 -8.14 14.73
CA ALA A 245 3.15 -7.91 13.76
C ALA A 245 1.77 -8.07 14.41
N GLU A 246 0.81 -7.21 14.09
CA GLU A 246 -0.57 -7.25 14.63
C GLU A 246 -1.30 -8.57 14.39
N GLY A 247 -0.88 -9.32 13.37
CA GLY A 247 -1.43 -10.63 13.01
C GLY A 247 -0.95 -11.78 13.88
N VAL A 248 0.02 -11.57 14.78
CA VAL A 248 0.49 -12.62 15.71
C VAL A 248 -0.68 -13.00 16.62
N GLY A 249 -1.13 -14.25 16.49
CA GLY A 249 -2.22 -14.82 17.29
C GLY A 249 -1.72 -15.43 18.58
N GLY A 250 -2.65 -15.78 19.50
CA GLY A 250 -2.38 -16.50 20.73
C GLY A 250 -2.43 -15.62 21.98
N ASP A 251 -1.82 -16.07 23.06
CA ASP A 251 -1.88 -15.49 24.40
C ASP A 251 -1.30 -14.06 24.50
N PHE A 252 -0.67 -13.53 23.47
CA PHE A 252 -0.27 -12.12 23.41
C PHE A 252 -1.47 -11.16 23.49
N LYS A 253 -2.62 -11.52 22.90
CA LYS A 253 -3.87 -10.73 23.01
C LYS A 253 -4.66 -11.01 24.28
N THR A 254 -4.37 -12.12 24.94
CA THR A 254 -5.05 -12.54 26.19
C THR A 254 -4.18 -12.39 27.43
N GLY A 255 -2.91 -12.02 27.27
CA GLY A 255 -1.98 -11.73 28.36
C GLY A 255 -2.55 -10.62 29.24
N ARG A 256 -2.93 -10.99 30.46
CA ARG A 256 -3.51 -10.12 31.47
C ARG A 256 -2.62 -8.87 31.65
N HIS A 257 -3.20 -7.71 31.35
CA HIS A 257 -2.72 -6.39 31.71
C HIS A 257 -1.29 -6.00 31.22
N LEU A 258 -1.12 -5.86 29.90
CA LEU A 258 -0.32 -4.73 29.46
C LEU A 258 -1.23 -3.50 29.56
N ASP A 259 -0.89 -2.61 30.46
CA ASP A 259 -1.58 -1.34 30.62
C ASP A 259 -1.64 -0.65 29.26
N GLU A 260 -2.85 -0.35 28.74
CA GLU A 260 -3.06 0.26 27.41
C GLU A 260 -2.25 1.55 27.21
N SER A 261 -1.78 2.14 28.30
CA SER A 261 -0.91 3.32 28.30
C SER A 261 0.52 3.08 27.74
N SER A 262 0.90 1.82 27.53
CA SER A 262 2.25 1.42 27.06
C SER A 262 2.29 0.91 25.62
N ALA A 263 1.15 0.72 24.97
CA ALA A 263 1.07 0.27 23.59
C ALA A 263 1.07 1.48 22.63
N PHE A 264 2.08 1.57 21.77
CA PHE A 264 2.14 2.58 20.71
C PHE A 264 1.91 1.85 19.37
N GLN A 265 0.75 2.05 18.75
CA GLN A 265 0.48 1.57 17.39
C GLN A 265 1.05 2.57 16.37
N ILE A 266 1.92 2.10 15.50
CA ILE A 266 2.48 2.89 14.41
C ILE A 266 1.81 2.46 13.12
N GLY A 267 0.99 3.33 12.52
CA GLY A 267 0.34 3.04 11.26
C GLY A 267 -0.96 3.79 10.94
N ASP A 268 -1.41 4.66 11.83
CA ASP A 268 -2.58 5.53 11.61
C ASP A 268 -2.14 6.94 11.12
N TYR A 269 -1.46 7.00 9.97
CA TYR A 269 -1.18 8.28 9.31
C TYR A 269 -1.55 8.24 7.83
#